data_f7db3c7985201a1ac144755e832f078a
#
_entry.id   f7db3c7985201a1ac144755e832f078a
#
_cell.length_a   1.000
_cell.length_b   1.000
_cell.length_c   1.000
_cell.angle_alpha   90.00
_cell.angle_beta   90.00
_cell.angle_gamma   90.00
#
_symmetry.space_group_name_H-M   'P 1'
#
loop_
_entity.id
_entity.type
_entity.pdbx_description
1 polymer ?
#
loop_
_entity_poly.entity_id
_entity_poly.type
_entity_poly.pdbx_seq_one_letter_code
_entity_poly.pdbx_strand_id
1 'polypeptide(L)'
;MLTGAGFSQVDASNALAAFNFGGVAGAIGGALLIQRLGSRITMLGMSAIAVGSSLLLAASPLSPPATFGFVAMFALTGGLLNAVQTTMYALAAHVYPTRIRGTGVGTAVAVGRIGNVLASYVGSFALENGGPPAYFSTWAITMAIVLVSLALVRNHIGRTVPQLSAVKTNV
;
A
#
# COMPACT_ATOMS: atom_id res chain seq x y z
N MET A 1 -1.98 -12.93 -14.75
CA MET A 1 -2.29 -11.64 -15.38
C MET A 1 -1.30 -11.27 -16.47
N LEU A 2 -0.02 -10.97 -16.16
CA LEU A 2 0.97 -10.54 -17.17
C LEU A 2 1.20 -11.58 -18.27
N THR A 3 1.30 -12.85 -17.94
CA THR A 3 1.40 -13.95 -18.92
C THR A 3 0.16 -14.07 -19.80
N GLY A 4 -1.03 -13.81 -19.28
CA GLY A 4 -2.27 -13.74 -20.07
C GLY A 4 -2.35 -12.52 -20.99
N ALA A 5 -1.55 -11.48 -20.75
CA ALA A 5 -1.40 -10.30 -21.59
C ALA A 5 -0.26 -10.44 -22.63
N GLY A 6 0.31 -11.64 -22.79
CA GLY A 6 1.35 -11.91 -23.79
C GLY A 6 2.78 -11.64 -23.33
N PHE A 7 3.01 -11.35 -22.05
CA PHE A 7 4.36 -11.22 -21.50
C PHE A 7 5.02 -12.58 -21.31
N SER A 8 6.34 -12.63 -21.49
CA SER A 8 7.09 -13.86 -21.20
C SER A 8 7.01 -14.16 -19.69
N GLN A 9 7.16 -15.43 -19.31
CA GLN A 9 7.16 -15.84 -17.91
C GLN A 9 8.30 -15.16 -17.12
N VAL A 10 9.42 -14.89 -17.77
CA VAL A 10 10.56 -14.17 -17.19
C VAL A 10 10.21 -12.71 -16.91
N ASP A 11 9.59 -12.01 -17.86
CA ASP A 11 9.17 -10.62 -17.68
C ASP A 11 8.11 -10.48 -16.58
N ALA A 12 7.16 -11.42 -16.54
CA ALA A 12 6.14 -11.46 -15.49
C ALA A 12 6.76 -11.68 -14.10
N SER A 13 7.76 -12.56 -13.98
CA SER A 13 8.48 -12.82 -12.74
C SER A 13 9.32 -11.61 -12.32
N ASN A 14 10.01 -10.95 -13.26
CA ASN A 14 10.78 -9.75 -13.00
C ASN A 14 9.89 -8.58 -12.55
N ALA A 15 8.74 -8.40 -13.18
CA ALA A 15 7.77 -7.39 -12.76
C ALA A 15 7.23 -7.65 -11.35
N LEU A 16 6.94 -8.92 -11.02
CA LEU A 16 6.51 -9.30 -9.68
C LEU A 16 7.61 -9.10 -8.64
N ALA A 17 8.86 -9.42 -8.97
CA ALA A 17 10.00 -9.14 -8.12
C ALA A 17 10.16 -7.63 -7.89
N ALA A 18 10.08 -6.83 -8.94
CA ALA A 18 10.14 -5.37 -8.85
C ALA A 18 9.01 -4.80 -7.97
N PHE A 19 7.78 -5.33 -8.09
CA PHE A 19 6.65 -4.98 -7.22
C PHE A 19 6.95 -5.27 -5.74
N ASN A 20 7.50 -6.43 -5.43
CA ASN A 20 7.83 -6.82 -4.06
C ASN A 20 9.00 -6.01 -3.49
N PHE A 21 10.07 -5.78 -4.27
CA PHE A 21 11.18 -4.90 -3.86
C PHE A 21 10.71 -3.46 -3.65
N GLY A 22 9.86 -2.95 -4.55
CA GLY A 22 9.16 -1.68 -4.37
C GLY A 22 8.36 -1.65 -3.07
N GLY A 23 7.71 -2.77 -2.72
CA GLY A 23 6.98 -2.96 -1.46
C GLY A 23 7.84 -2.79 -0.22
N VAL A 24 9.01 -3.42 -0.20
CA VAL A 24 9.97 -3.29 0.91
C VAL A 24 10.49 -1.86 1.02
N ALA A 25 10.94 -1.28 -0.08
CA ALA A 25 11.41 0.10 -0.12
C ALA A 25 10.31 1.09 0.30
N GLY A 26 9.07 0.88 -0.17
CA GLY A 26 7.91 1.68 0.20
C GLY A 26 7.56 1.59 1.68
N ALA A 27 7.65 0.41 2.28
CA ALA A 27 7.41 0.23 3.72
C ALA A 27 8.44 0.98 4.57
N ILE A 28 9.72 0.90 4.22
CA ILE A 28 10.81 1.62 4.90
C ILE A 28 10.64 3.14 4.70
N GLY A 29 10.44 3.57 3.47
CA GLY A 29 10.22 4.99 3.14
C GLY A 29 8.99 5.57 3.82
N GLY A 30 7.89 4.81 3.85
CA GLY A 30 6.67 5.17 4.56
C GLY A 30 6.89 5.36 6.06
N ALA A 31 7.63 4.45 6.70
CA ALA A 31 7.97 4.57 8.12
C ALA A 31 8.80 5.82 8.41
N LEU A 32 9.79 6.15 7.57
CA LEU A 32 10.60 7.36 7.70
C LEU A 32 9.79 8.64 7.47
N LEU A 33 8.88 8.63 6.50
CA LEU A 33 7.99 9.76 6.22
C LEU A 33 7.03 10.02 7.38
N ILE A 34 6.52 8.97 8.04
CA ILE A 34 5.64 9.11 9.21
C ILE A 34 6.36 9.80 10.36
N GLN A 35 7.63 9.46 10.60
CA GLN A 35 8.41 10.10 11.66
C GLN A 35 8.56 11.61 11.42
N ARG A 36 8.67 12.05 10.16
CA ARG A 36 8.87 13.45 9.80
C ARG A 36 7.57 14.23 9.62
N LEU A 37 6.60 13.67 8.92
CA LEU A 37 5.37 14.35 8.51
C LEU A 37 4.15 13.99 9.37
N GLY A 38 4.26 12.93 10.17
CA GLY A 38 3.15 12.34 10.91
C GLY A 38 2.36 11.34 10.05
N SER A 39 1.61 10.46 10.71
CA SER A 39 0.93 9.36 10.02
C SER A 39 -0.18 9.82 9.10
N ARG A 40 -0.95 10.86 9.46
CA ARG A 40 -2.10 11.33 8.70
C ARG A 40 -1.72 11.80 7.30
N ILE A 41 -0.78 12.73 7.21
CA ILE A 41 -0.35 13.32 5.94
C ILE A 41 0.31 12.26 5.06
N THR A 42 1.16 11.44 5.66
CA THR A 42 1.88 10.38 4.95
C THR A 42 0.91 9.34 4.39
N MET A 43 0.00 8.82 5.19
CA MET A 43 -0.94 7.78 4.75
C MET A 43 -1.91 8.29 3.68
N LEU A 44 -2.48 9.49 3.86
CA LEU A 44 -3.35 10.10 2.86
C LEU A 44 -2.60 10.40 1.56
N GLY A 45 -1.38 10.95 1.65
CA GLY A 45 -0.55 11.22 0.49
C GLY A 45 -0.18 9.95 -0.28
N MET A 46 0.27 8.91 0.43
CA MET A 46 0.62 7.62 -0.19
C MET A 46 -0.59 6.95 -0.82
N SER A 47 -1.76 6.97 -0.16
CA SER A 47 -3.00 6.42 -0.73
C SER A 47 -3.46 7.19 -1.97
N ALA A 48 -3.37 8.52 -1.96
CA ALA A 48 -3.71 9.35 -3.12
C ALA A 48 -2.78 9.08 -4.32
N ILE A 49 -1.46 8.97 -4.08
CA ILE A 49 -0.50 8.63 -5.13
C ILE A 49 -0.74 7.19 -5.62
N ALA A 50 -1.11 6.24 -4.74
CA ALA A 50 -1.46 4.88 -5.12
C ALA A 50 -2.70 4.83 -6.01
N VAL A 51 -3.74 5.63 -5.75
CA VAL A 51 -4.89 5.78 -6.64
C VAL A 51 -4.44 6.30 -8.01
N GLY A 52 -3.68 7.38 -8.04
CA GLY A 52 -3.19 7.98 -9.29
C GLY A 52 -2.33 7.01 -10.10
N SER A 53 -1.37 6.32 -9.48
CA SER A 53 -0.51 5.34 -10.16
C SER A 53 -1.29 4.14 -10.67
N SER A 54 -2.30 3.66 -9.95
CA SER A 54 -3.17 2.57 -10.39
C SER A 54 -4.03 2.98 -11.59
N LEU A 55 -4.55 4.20 -11.61
CA LEU A 55 -5.29 4.73 -12.76
C LEU A 55 -4.40 4.92 -13.99
N LEU A 56 -3.17 5.40 -13.80
CA LEU A 56 -2.20 5.51 -14.89
C LEU A 56 -1.86 4.13 -15.47
N LEU A 57 -1.68 3.11 -14.62
CA LEU A 57 -1.50 1.72 -15.07
C LEU A 57 -2.73 1.20 -15.83
N ALA A 58 -3.94 1.55 -15.37
CA ALA A 58 -5.19 1.18 -16.06
C ALA A 58 -5.31 1.81 -17.45
N ALA A 59 -4.82 3.04 -17.60
CA ALA A 59 -4.84 3.79 -18.87
C ALA A 59 -3.66 3.44 -19.79
N SER A 60 -2.61 2.80 -19.27
CA SER A 60 -1.41 2.47 -20.04
C SER A 60 -1.65 1.23 -20.92
N PRO A 61 -1.32 1.26 -22.21
CA PRO A 61 -1.38 0.08 -23.05
C PRO A 61 -0.33 -0.95 -22.59
N LEU A 62 -0.79 -2.11 -22.17
CA LEU A 62 0.08 -3.24 -21.86
C LEU A 62 0.58 -3.87 -23.15
N SER A 63 1.71 -3.40 -23.64
CA SER A 63 2.38 -3.98 -24.81
C SER A 63 3.67 -4.70 -24.41
N PRO A 64 3.83 -5.97 -24.74
CA PRO A 64 5.12 -6.66 -24.61
C PRO A 64 6.16 -6.08 -25.61
N PRO A 65 7.46 -6.05 -25.28
CA PRO A 65 8.08 -6.43 -24.02
C PRO A 65 7.85 -5.41 -22.89
N ALA A 66 8.04 -5.84 -21.62
CA ALA A 66 7.88 -4.97 -20.46
C ALA A 66 8.82 -3.76 -20.54
N THR A 67 8.27 -2.59 -20.82
CA THR A 67 9.04 -1.35 -20.86
C THR A 67 9.52 -1.00 -19.45
N PHE A 68 10.74 -0.48 -19.32
CA PHE A 68 11.29 -0.03 -18.04
C PHE A 68 10.32 0.88 -17.27
N GLY A 69 9.64 1.78 -17.99
CA GLY A 69 8.62 2.68 -17.38
C GLY A 69 7.45 1.92 -16.76
N PHE A 70 6.96 0.85 -17.40
CA PHE A 70 5.89 0.01 -16.84
C PHE A 70 6.36 -0.71 -15.58
N VAL A 71 7.55 -1.33 -15.60
CA VAL A 71 8.10 -2.04 -14.44
C VAL A 71 8.33 -1.09 -13.28
N ALA A 72 8.89 0.10 -13.53
CA ALA A 72 9.12 1.12 -12.51
C ALA A 72 7.80 1.61 -11.88
N MET A 73 6.77 1.83 -12.71
CA MET A 73 5.46 2.27 -12.23
C MET A 73 4.74 1.17 -11.45
N PHE A 74 4.88 -0.07 -11.88
CA PHE A 74 4.36 -1.25 -11.19
C PHE A 74 5.05 -1.44 -9.82
N ALA A 75 6.38 -1.27 -9.76
CA ALA A 75 7.15 -1.29 -8.52
C ALA A 75 6.76 -0.14 -7.56
N LEU A 76 6.57 1.07 -8.11
CA LEU A 76 6.12 2.23 -7.33
C LEU A 76 4.74 1.97 -6.71
N THR A 77 3.80 1.48 -7.52
CA THR A 77 2.44 1.15 -7.05
C THR A 77 2.50 0.08 -5.97
N GLY A 78 3.29 -0.99 -6.17
CA GLY A 78 3.53 -2.03 -5.16
C GLY A 78 4.12 -1.47 -3.87
N GLY A 79 5.08 -0.55 -3.99
CA GLY A 79 5.67 0.17 -2.87
C GLY A 79 4.65 0.93 -2.03
N LEU A 80 3.80 1.72 -2.71
CA LEU A 80 2.76 2.52 -2.06
C LEU A 80 1.70 1.64 -1.39
N LEU A 81 1.23 0.59 -2.07
CA LEU A 81 0.25 -0.36 -1.51
C LEU A 81 0.77 -1.03 -0.25
N ASN A 82 1.99 -1.56 -0.29
CA ASN A 82 2.62 -2.19 0.88
C ASN A 82 2.89 -1.21 2.00
N ALA A 83 3.34 0.01 1.68
CA ALA A 83 3.59 1.04 2.67
C ALA A 83 2.30 1.43 3.42
N VAL A 84 1.19 1.66 2.71
CA VAL A 84 -0.12 1.94 3.31
C VAL A 84 -0.56 0.77 4.19
N GLN A 85 -0.47 -0.47 3.71
CA GLN A 85 -0.87 -1.66 4.46
C GLN A 85 -0.06 -1.82 5.75
N THR A 86 1.26 -1.72 5.68
CA THR A 86 2.16 -1.85 6.84
C THR A 86 1.88 -0.76 7.87
N THR A 87 1.63 0.46 7.39
CA THR A 87 1.34 1.61 8.25
C THR A 87 -0.01 1.46 8.95
N MET A 88 -1.01 0.86 8.30
CA MET A 88 -2.30 0.58 8.92
C MET A 88 -2.17 -0.37 10.12
N TYR A 89 -1.29 -1.37 10.05
CA TYR A 89 -1.01 -2.23 11.22
C TYR A 89 -0.37 -1.45 12.36
N ALA A 90 0.58 -0.56 12.06
CA ALA A 90 1.20 0.31 13.05
C ALA A 90 0.17 1.28 13.69
N LEU A 91 -0.73 1.84 12.89
CA LEU A 91 -1.81 2.69 13.38
C LEU A 91 -2.77 1.92 14.29
N ALA A 92 -3.19 0.72 13.89
CA ALA A 92 -4.02 -0.15 14.71
C ALA A 92 -3.35 -0.44 16.06
N ALA A 93 -2.06 -0.80 16.05
CA ALA A 93 -1.29 -1.04 17.27
C ALA A 93 -1.19 0.20 18.18
N HIS A 94 -1.24 1.41 17.62
CA HIS A 94 -1.20 2.67 18.36
C HIS A 94 -2.57 3.03 18.97
N VAL A 95 -3.63 2.79 18.25
CA VAL A 95 -5.01 3.17 18.67
C VAL A 95 -5.51 2.28 19.80
N TYR A 96 -5.18 0.99 19.82
CA TYR A 96 -5.65 0.08 20.85
C TYR A 96 -4.86 0.23 22.17
N PRO A 97 -5.56 0.28 23.33
CA PRO A 97 -4.90 0.23 24.65
C PRO A 97 -4.05 -1.03 24.80
N THR A 98 -2.94 -0.93 25.54
CA THR A 98 -1.98 -2.03 25.73
C THR A 98 -2.61 -3.33 26.18
N ARG A 99 -3.66 -3.27 27.01
CA ARG A 99 -4.37 -4.43 27.57
C ARG A 99 -5.07 -5.30 26.53
N ILE A 100 -5.58 -4.70 25.46
CA ILE A 100 -6.36 -5.39 24.42
C ILE A 100 -5.70 -5.29 23.03
N ARG A 101 -4.50 -4.68 22.95
CA ARG A 101 -3.81 -4.41 21.69
C ARG A 101 -3.59 -5.68 20.85
N GLY A 102 -3.16 -6.79 21.50
CA GLY A 102 -2.94 -8.05 20.80
C GLY A 102 -4.21 -8.58 20.13
N THR A 103 -5.32 -8.59 20.88
CA THR A 103 -6.62 -9.03 20.36
C THR A 103 -7.14 -8.10 19.28
N GLY A 104 -7.06 -6.78 19.48
CA GLY A 104 -7.54 -5.80 18.51
C GLY A 104 -6.77 -5.85 17.19
N VAL A 105 -5.44 -5.87 17.24
CA VAL A 105 -4.61 -6.00 16.03
C VAL A 105 -4.80 -7.38 15.39
N GLY A 106 -4.85 -8.46 16.18
CA GLY A 106 -5.08 -9.82 15.68
C GLY A 106 -6.40 -9.95 14.93
N THR A 107 -7.48 -9.38 15.47
CA THR A 107 -8.80 -9.36 14.81
C THR A 107 -8.76 -8.56 13.50
N ALA A 108 -8.13 -7.39 13.50
CA ALA A 108 -7.97 -6.58 12.29
C ALA A 108 -7.19 -7.33 11.20
N VAL A 109 -6.10 -8.03 11.56
CA VAL A 109 -5.34 -8.87 10.64
C VAL A 109 -6.17 -10.04 10.13
N ALA A 110 -6.94 -10.71 10.98
CA ALA A 110 -7.81 -11.84 10.59
C ALA A 110 -8.86 -11.41 9.55
N VAL A 111 -9.55 -10.28 9.81
CA VAL A 111 -10.50 -9.69 8.85
C VAL A 111 -9.79 -9.32 7.53
N GLY A 112 -8.58 -8.74 7.62
CA GLY A 112 -7.77 -8.42 6.44
C GLY A 112 -7.41 -9.67 5.61
N ARG A 113 -7.18 -10.83 6.24
CA ARG A 113 -6.92 -12.10 5.54
C ARG A 113 -8.13 -12.58 4.74
N ILE A 114 -9.34 -12.44 5.29
CA ILE A 114 -10.58 -12.71 4.55
C ILE A 114 -10.69 -11.77 3.34
N GLY A 115 -10.39 -10.49 3.53
CA GLY A 115 -10.34 -9.52 2.44
C GLY A 115 -9.35 -9.90 1.33
N ASN A 116 -8.17 -10.44 1.68
CA ASN A 116 -7.18 -10.90 0.69
C ASN A 116 -7.71 -12.07 -0.16
N VAL A 117 -8.44 -13.01 0.45
CA VAL A 117 -9.08 -14.12 -0.29
C VAL A 117 -10.11 -13.56 -1.27
N LEU A 118 -11.00 -12.68 -0.79
CA LEU A 118 -12.01 -12.04 -1.64
C LEU A 118 -11.38 -11.21 -2.77
N ALA A 119 -10.30 -10.48 -2.49
CA ALA A 119 -9.58 -9.69 -3.48
C ALA A 119 -9.03 -10.55 -4.63
N SER A 120 -8.62 -11.79 -4.37
CA SER A 120 -8.17 -12.72 -5.40
C SER A 120 -9.31 -13.07 -6.37
N TYR A 121 -10.50 -13.33 -5.87
CA TYR A 121 -11.67 -13.60 -6.70
C TYR A 121 -12.12 -12.37 -7.50
N VAL A 122 -12.19 -11.22 -6.84
CA VAL A 122 -12.54 -9.95 -7.51
C VAL A 122 -11.51 -9.60 -8.58
N GLY A 123 -10.23 -9.80 -8.30
CA GLY A 123 -9.15 -9.57 -9.27
C GLY A 123 -9.22 -10.49 -10.48
N SER A 124 -9.49 -11.79 -10.27
CA SER A 124 -9.68 -12.75 -11.37
C SER A 124 -10.90 -12.39 -12.22
N PHE A 125 -12.03 -12.09 -11.57
CA PHE A 125 -13.25 -11.69 -12.26
C PHE A 125 -13.08 -10.40 -13.09
N ALA A 126 -12.40 -9.40 -12.53
CA ALA A 126 -12.11 -8.15 -13.24
C ALA A 126 -11.21 -8.41 -14.47
N LEU A 127 -10.22 -9.32 -14.31
CA LEU A 127 -9.31 -9.67 -15.40
C LEU A 127 -10.01 -10.42 -16.54
N GLU A 128 -10.91 -11.36 -16.18
CA GLU A 128 -11.65 -12.19 -17.17
C GLU A 128 -12.65 -11.35 -17.98
N ASN A 129 -13.32 -10.37 -17.35
CA ASN A 129 -14.40 -9.61 -17.99
C ASN A 129 -13.94 -8.28 -18.61
N GLY A 130 -12.84 -7.70 -18.14
CA GLY A 130 -12.39 -6.37 -18.60
C GLY A 130 -10.87 -6.26 -18.82
N GLY A 131 -10.16 -7.38 -18.71
CA GLY A 131 -8.72 -7.43 -18.93
C GLY A 131 -7.88 -6.62 -17.94
N PRO A 132 -6.63 -6.34 -18.29
CA PRO A 132 -5.71 -5.59 -17.43
C PRO A 132 -6.21 -4.20 -16.97
N PRO A 133 -6.87 -3.39 -17.82
CA PRO A 133 -7.41 -2.10 -17.38
C PRO A 133 -8.44 -2.23 -16.25
N ALA A 134 -9.33 -3.22 -16.33
CA ALA A 134 -10.32 -3.47 -15.27
C ALA A 134 -9.65 -3.93 -13.97
N TYR A 135 -8.60 -4.73 -14.06
CA TYR A 135 -7.83 -5.17 -12.90
C TYR A 135 -7.16 -4.00 -12.15
N PHE A 136 -6.48 -3.11 -12.87
CA PHE A 136 -5.87 -1.92 -12.26
C PHE A 136 -6.89 -0.90 -11.77
N SER A 137 -8.04 -0.79 -12.44
CA SER A 137 -9.16 0.03 -11.97
C SER A 137 -9.71 -0.48 -10.64
N THR A 138 -9.76 -1.80 -10.44
CA THR A 138 -10.15 -2.40 -9.16
C THR A 138 -9.17 -2.00 -8.03
N TRP A 139 -7.87 -1.94 -8.31
CA TRP A 139 -6.89 -1.43 -7.34
C TRP A 139 -7.12 0.05 -7.02
N ALA A 140 -7.40 0.87 -8.03
CA ALA A 140 -7.68 2.28 -7.83
C ALA A 140 -8.93 2.50 -6.96
N ILE A 141 -10.01 1.76 -7.23
CA ILE A 141 -11.25 1.83 -6.45
C ILE A 141 -11.00 1.40 -5.00
N THR A 142 -10.29 0.28 -4.79
CA THR A 142 -9.98 -0.21 -3.45
C THR A 142 -9.13 0.81 -2.68
N MET A 143 -8.13 1.40 -3.32
CA MET A 143 -7.30 2.44 -2.69
C MET A 143 -8.07 3.74 -2.45
N ALA A 144 -9.04 4.10 -3.29
CA ALA A 144 -9.93 5.23 -3.03
C ALA A 144 -10.80 5.00 -1.78
N ILE A 145 -11.32 3.78 -1.60
CA ILE A 145 -12.06 3.40 -0.39
C ILE A 145 -11.16 3.50 0.85
N VAL A 146 -9.91 3.02 0.76
CA VAL A 146 -8.92 3.14 1.84
C VAL A 146 -8.62 4.61 2.14
N LEU A 147 -8.43 5.44 1.12
CA LEU A 147 -8.19 6.88 1.25
C LEU A 147 -9.33 7.57 2.01
N VAL A 148 -10.59 7.31 1.61
CA VAL A 148 -11.77 7.86 2.28
C VAL A 148 -11.85 7.38 3.72
N SER A 149 -11.64 6.09 3.95
CA SER A 149 -11.63 5.50 5.30
C SER A 149 -10.59 6.16 6.20
N LEU A 150 -9.36 6.36 5.69
CA LEU A 150 -8.28 7.03 6.41
C LEU A 150 -8.59 8.51 6.67
N ALA A 151 -9.24 9.19 5.74
CA ALA A 151 -9.65 10.58 5.93
C ALA A 151 -10.67 10.76 7.07
N LEU A 152 -11.56 9.76 7.25
CA LEU A 152 -12.56 9.74 8.32
C LEU A 152 -11.97 9.41 9.70
N VAL A 153 -10.83 8.71 9.76
CA VAL A 153 -10.15 8.41 11.03
C VAL A 153 -9.54 9.69 11.59
N ARG A 154 -9.95 10.07 12.81
CA ARG A 154 -9.46 11.28 13.48
C ARG A 154 -8.20 11.05 14.32
N ASN A 155 -8.03 9.84 14.85
CA ASN A 155 -6.89 9.48 15.71
C ASN A 155 -5.71 9.01 14.86
N HIS A 156 -4.66 9.81 14.82
CA HIS A 156 -3.44 9.54 14.05
C HIS A 156 -2.22 9.62 14.96
N ILE A 157 -1.13 8.96 14.54
CA ILE A 157 0.16 9.05 15.22
C ILE A 157 0.76 10.44 14.93
N GLY A 158 1.00 11.24 15.97
CA GLY A 158 1.67 12.53 15.86
C GLY A 158 3.13 12.39 15.41
N ARG A 159 3.75 13.52 15.04
CA ARG A 159 5.19 13.57 14.75
C ARG A 159 5.98 13.18 15.98
N THR A 160 6.99 12.34 15.82
CA THR A 160 7.97 12.08 16.86
C THR A 160 8.95 13.27 16.88
N VAL A 161 8.70 14.25 17.73
CA VAL A 161 9.69 15.29 18.01
C VAL A 161 10.79 14.63 18.85
N PRO A 162 12.07 14.61 18.41
CA PRO A 162 13.15 14.14 19.25
C PRO A 162 13.19 15.03 20.50
N GLN A 163 12.89 14.46 21.66
CA GLN A 163 13.09 15.15 22.94
C GLN A 163 14.59 15.23 23.25
N LEU A 164 15.29 16.18 22.62
CA LEU A 164 16.70 16.49 22.92
C LEU A 164 16.88 17.39 24.15
N SER A 165 15.87 17.49 25.01
CA SER A 165 15.97 18.46 26.14
C SER A 165 15.45 17.95 27.48
N ALA A 166 15.72 16.69 27.83
CA ALA A 166 15.45 16.24 29.22
C ALA A 166 16.66 15.54 29.85
N VAL A 167 17.88 15.86 29.42
CA VAL A 167 19.10 15.58 30.21
C VAL A 167 19.66 16.95 30.59
N LYS A 168 18.94 17.65 31.48
CA LYS A 168 19.50 18.75 32.25
C LYS A 168 19.24 18.50 33.71
N THR A 169 20.33 18.15 34.40
CA THR A 169 20.67 18.57 35.72
C THR A 169 19.86 17.95 36.88
N ASN A 170 20.33 16.80 37.33
CA ASN A 170 20.43 16.58 38.78
C ASN A 170 21.90 16.27 39.07
N VAL A 171 22.66 17.28 39.35
CA VAL A 171 23.92 17.30 40.11
C VAL A 171 23.67 18.09 41.38
#